data_de58e086decc1ec9f8d6d7f0553b6d16
#
_entry.id   de58e086decc1ec9f8d6d7f0553b6d16
#
_cell.length_a   1.000
_cell.length_b   1.000
_cell.length_c   1.000
_cell.angle_alpha   90.00
_cell.angle_beta   90.00
_cell.angle_gamma   90.00
#
_symmetry.space_group_name_H-M   'P 1'
#
loop_
_entity.id
_entity.type
_entity.pdbx_description
1 polymer ?
#
loop_
_entity_poly.entity_id
_entity_poly.type
_entity_poly.pdbx_seq_one_letter_code
_entity_poly.pdbx_strand_id
1 'polypeptide(L)' 'MSASSDLAELSTVRSQLEELARRVVTVADRYEDTADSQIASDLYAAERTLISARRAVDKAIAALVDLAR' A
#
# COMPACT_ATOMS: atom_id res chain seq x y z
N MET A 1 -6.65 21.29 -13.08
CA MET A 1 -6.50 20.42 -11.89
C MET A 1 -5.71 21.19 -10.85
N SER A 2 -6.10 21.08 -9.60
CA SER A 2 -5.39 21.74 -8.52
C SER A 2 -4.53 20.75 -7.73
N ALA A 3 -3.43 21.25 -7.18
CA ALA A 3 -2.57 20.44 -6.32
C ALA A 3 -3.32 19.92 -5.09
N SER A 4 -4.24 20.70 -4.52
CA SER A 4 -5.00 20.26 -3.34
C SER A 4 -5.95 19.10 -3.67
N SER A 5 -6.55 19.12 -4.87
CA SER A 5 -7.40 18.02 -5.33
C SER A 5 -6.58 16.74 -5.54
N ASP A 6 -5.40 16.87 -6.15
CA ASP A 6 -4.51 15.74 -6.36
C ASP A 6 -3.96 15.19 -5.04
N LEU A 7 -3.62 16.07 -4.09
CA LEU A 7 -3.19 15.64 -2.75
C LEU A 7 -4.27 14.85 -2.03
N ALA A 8 -5.53 15.30 -2.12
CA ALA A 8 -6.65 14.58 -1.51
C ALA A 8 -6.81 13.19 -2.13
N GLU A 9 -6.72 13.11 -3.47
CA GLU A 9 -6.81 11.82 -4.18
C GLU A 9 -5.67 10.89 -3.78
N LEU A 10 -4.44 11.37 -3.75
CA LEU A 10 -3.28 10.55 -3.37
C LEU A 10 -3.32 10.13 -1.91
N SER A 11 -3.83 10.97 -1.02
CA SER A 11 -4.03 10.60 0.38
C SER A 11 -5.00 9.43 0.51
N THR A 12 -6.07 9.42 -0.29
CA THR A 12 -7.02 8.32 -0.34
C THR A 12 -6.36 7.05 -0.89
N VAL A 13 -5.59 7.17 -1.97
CA VAL A 13 -4.84 6.04 -2.55
C VAL A 13 -3.91 5.43 -1.50
N ARG A 14 -3.16 6.26 -0.78
CA ARG A 14 -2.26 5.81 0.28
C ARG A 14 -3.01 5.00 1.34
N SER A 15 -4.13 5.51 1.81
CA SER A 15 -4.95 4.83 2.83
C SER A 15 -5.49 3.49 2.31
N GLN A 16 -5.88 3.43 1.04
CA GLN A 16 -6.34 2.20 0.42
C GLN A 16 -5.22 1.16 0.32
N LEU A 17 -4.00 1.59 -0.03
CA LEU A 17 -2.85 0.68 -0.08
C LEU A 17 -2.54 0.10 1.30
N GLU A 18 -2.60 0.92 2.36
CA GLU A 18 -2.41 0.44 3.73
C GLU A 18 -3.47 -0.58 4.12
N GLU A 19 -4.73 -0.32 3.79
CA GLU A 19 -5.84 -1.22 4.09
C GLU A 19 -5.70 -2.54 3.33
N LEU A 20 -5.35 -2.48 2.04
CA LEU A 20 -5.14 -3.68 1.23
C LEU A 20 -3.99 -4.54 1.78
N ALA A 21 -2.90 -3.91 2.22
CA ALA A 21 -1.78 -4.62 2.83
C ALA A 21 -2.22 -5.38 4.08
N ARG A 22 -3.02 -4.75 4.96
CA ARG A 22 -3.56 -5.43 6.16
C ARG A 22 -4.45 -6.61 5.80
N ARG A 23 -5.31 -6.45 4.80
CA ARG A 23 -6.23 -7.51 4.37
C ARG A 23 -5.48 -8.70 3.78
N VAL A 24 -4.43 -8.44 3.02
CA VAL A 24 -3.58 -9.49 2.46
C VAL A 24 -2.90 -10.29 3.57
N VAL A 25 -2.34 -9.62 4.57
CA VAL A 25 -1.70 -10.29 5.71
C VAL A 25 -2.71 -11.15 6.48
N THR A 26 -3.91 -10.67 6.68
CA THR A 26 -4.97 -11.43 7.37
C THR A 26 -5.23 -12.76 6.67
N VAL A 27 -5.27 -12.76 5.35
CA VAL A 27 -5.44 -13.99 4.58
C VAL A 27 -4.17 -14.86 4.66
N ALA A 28 -3.00 -14.26 4.50
CA ALA A 28 -1.72 -14.98 4.55
C ALA A 28 -1.54 -15.74 5.87
N ASP A 29 -1.90 -15.12 6.99
CA ASP A 29 -1.75 -15.70 8.32
C ASP A 29 -2.55 -17.00 8.50
N ARG A 30 -3.63 -17.18 7.71
CA ARG A 30 -4.44 -18.41 7.75
C ARG A 30 -3.72 -19.61 7.14
N TYR A 31 -2.75 -19.37 6.26
CA TYR A 31 -2.05 -20.42 5.53
C TYR A 31 -0.63 -20.64 6.04
N GLU A 32 -0.13 -19.75 6.88
CA GLU A 32 1.17 -19.91 7.52
C GLU A 32 1.16 -21.18 8.37
N ASP A 33 2.26 -21.96 8.34
CA ASP A 33 2.42 -23.20 9.07
C ASP A 33 1.39 -24.28 8.69
N THR A 34 0.87 -24.21 7.47
CA THR A 34 -0.03 -25.24 6.91
C THR A 34 0.61 -25.93 5.72
N ALA A 35 -0.06 -26.96 5.21
CA ALA A 35 0.37 -27.64 3.97
C ALA A 35 0.38 -26.70 2.77
N ASP A 36 -0.38 -25.60 2.84
CA ASP A 36 -0.49 -24.62 1.76
C ASP A 36 0.31 -23.33 2.07
N SER A 37 1.42 -23.46 2.78
CA SER A 37 2.26 -22.34 3.20
C SER A 37 2.82 -21.51 2.05
N GLN A 38 2.87 -22.07 0.82
CA GLN A 38 3.26 -21.30 -0.35
C GLN A 38 2.30 -20.15 -0.61
N ILE A 39 1.02 -20.34 -0.33
CA ILE A 39 0.02 -19.28 -0.43
C ILE A 39 0.39 -18.12 0.51
N ALA A 40 0.75 -18.43 1.76
CA ALA A 40 1.19 -17.41 2.70
C ALA A 40 2.42 -16.67 2.20
N SER A 41 3.40 -17.39 1.68
CA SER A 41 4.63 -16.80 1.16
C SER A 41 4.34 -15.81 0.02
N ASP A 42 3.49 -16.21 -0.92
CA ASP A 42 3.11 -15.36 -2.06
C ASP A 42 2.37 -14.11 -1.59
N LEU A 43 1.50 -14.25 -0.60
CA LEU A 43 0.73 -13.11 -0.07
C LEU A 43 1.60 -12.16 0.76
N TYR A 44 2.58 -12.67 1.51
CA TYR A 44 3.54 -11.79 2.19
C TYR A 44 4.40 -11.01 1.19
N ALA A 45 4.73 -11.62 0.06
CA ALA A 45 5.42 -10.91 -1.02
C ALA A 45 4.53 -9.80 -1.61
N ALA A 46 3.23 -10.07 -1.78
CA ALA A 46 2.27 -9.07 -2.24
C ALA A 46 2.16 -7.90 -1.25
N GLU A 47 2.13 -8.19 0.04
CA GLU A 47 2.12 -7.15 1.08
C GLU A 47 3.34 -6.23 0.94
N ARG A 48 4.53 -6.79 0.79
CA ARG A 48 5.75 -5.99 0.61
C ARG A 48 5.66 -5.08 -0.61
N THR A 49 5.08 -5.57 -1.70
CA THR A 49 4.88 -4.78 -2.92
C THR A 49 3.89 -3.63 -2.67
N LEU A 50 2.81 -3.88 -1.93
CA LEU A 50 1.85 -2.85 -1.56
C LEU A 50 2.49 -1.78 -0.68
N ILE A 51 3.35 -2.17 0.27
CA ILE A 51 4.09 -1.23 1.11
C ILE A 51 5.04 -0.39 0.26
N SER A 52 5.75 -1.00 -0.70
CA SER A 52 6.61 -0.26 -1.63
C SER A 52 5.81 0.74 -2.45
N ALA A 53 4.63 0.35 -2.92
CA ALA A 53 3.74 1.25 -3.67
C ALA A 53 3.31 2.43 -2.79
N ARG A 54 2.96 2.18 -1.53
CA ARG A 54 2.59 3.25 -0.60
C ARG A 54 3.74 4.23 -0.40
N ARG A 55 4.97 3.73 -0.24
CA ARG A 55 6.16 4.59 -0.09
C ARG A 55 6.38 5.46 -1.32
N ALA A 56 6.15 4.90 -2.51
CA ALA A 56 6.26 5.66 -3.76
C ALA A 56 5.19 6.77 -3.82
N VAL A 57 3.97 6.49 -3.38
CA VAL A 57 2.91 7.48 -3.30
C VAL A 57 3.25 8.56 -2.27
N ASP A 58 3.78 8.19 -1.09
CA ASP A 58 4.24 9.15 -0.08
C ASP A 58 5.28 10.11 -0.64
N LYS A 59 6.22 9.59 -1.43
CA LYS A 59 7.25 10.39 -2.06
C LYS A 59 6.65 11.38 -3.06
N ALA A 60 5.68 10.94 -3.85
CA ALA A 60 4.98 11.81 -4.78
C ALA A 60 4.17 12.90 -4.05
N ILE A 61 3.53 12.55 -2.93
CA ILE A 61 2.80 13.50 -2.10
C ILE A 61 3.76 14.59 -1.60
N ALA A 62 4.91 14.21 -1.08
CA ALA A 62 5.91 15.16 -0.59
C ALA A 62 6.36 16.12 -1.70
N ALA A 63 6.61 15.60 -2.90
CA ALA A 63 7.01 16.42 -4.04
C ALA A 63 5.88 17.39 -4.45
N LEU A 64 4.64 16.92 -4.41
CA LEU A 64 3.48 17.74 -4.77
C LEU A 64 3.22 18.83 -3.74
N VAL A 65 3.42 18.55 -2.45
CA VAL A 65 3.35 19.55 -1.38
C VAL A 65 4.38 20.66 -1.62
N ASP A 66 5.60 20.29 -1.96
CA ASP A 66 6.67 21.26 -2.24
C ASP A 66 6.33 22.11 -3.48
N LEU A 67 5.76 21.50 -4.51
CA LEU A 67 5.35 22.20 -5.72
C LEU A 67 4.25 23.23 -5.43
N ALA A 68 3.36 22.93 -4.48
CA ALA A 68 2.19 23.77 -4.15
C ALA A 68 2.51 24.93 -3.22
N ARG A 69 3.70 25.01 -2.65
CA ARG A 69 4.14 26.10 -1.77
C ARG A 69 4.27 27.44 -2.48
#